data_8dac44961168e7cfb61f3483f2ee096c
#
_entry.id   8dac44961168e7cfb61f3483f2ee096c
#
_cell.length_a   1.000
_cell.length_b   1.000
_cell.length_c   1.000
_cell.angle_alpha   90.00
_cell.angle_beta   90.00
_cell.angle_gamma   90.00
#
_symmetry.space_group_name_H-M   'P 1'
#
loop_
_entity.id
_entity.type
_entity.pdbx_description
1 polymer ?
#
loop_
_entity_poly.entity_id
_entity_poly.type
_entity_poly.pdbx_seq_one_letter_code
_entity_poly.pdbx_strand_id
1 'polypeptide(L)'
;MVLKKKKQVFERTMRSLITKTNPKSPISEQYRTIRTNIQFSVADRPLRSIMVTSSAPAEGKSTTIANLAVVFAQQGKKVLLIDADLRKPTVHYTFRKDNYVGVTNVLTKQATLQTAVKETDVENLFVLTSGPIPPNPAELLGSATMEELLAEAYDQFDVVLFDTPPVLAVTDAQILANQCDGTILVVHSGKTDIEAAQKAKELLLAAKGKLLGVVLNQKKQKESSYYYYYGNK
;
A
#
# COMPACT_ATOMS: atom_id res chain seq x y z
N MET A 1 16.72 -15.04 26.69
CA MET A 1 15.26 -15.00 26.47
C MET A 1 14.77 -13.72 25.76
N VAL A 2 15.27 -12.54 26.11
CA VAL A 2 14.90 -11.24 25.53
C VAL A 2 15.28 -11.12 24.04
N LEU A 3 16.45 -11.60 23.63
CA LEU A 3 16.91 -11.56 22.22
C LEU A 3 16.05 -12.44 21.28
N LYS A 4 15.59 -13.62 21.75
CA LYS A 4 14.66 -14.48 20.98
C LYS A 4 13.29 -13.82 20.79
N LYS A 5 12.76 -13.13 21.82
CA LYS A 5 11.50 -12.37 21.71
C LYS A 5 11.62 -11.19 20.73
N LYS A 6 12.74 -10.44 20.75
CA LYS A 6 12.98 -9.35 19.77
C LYS A 6 13.09 -9.87 18.34
N LYS A 7 13.77 -11.02 18.12
CA LYS A 7 13.88 -11.64 16.80
C LYS A 7 12.51 -12.14 16.30
N GLN A 8 11.70 -12.77 17.16
CA GLN A 8 10.33 -13.20 16.81
C GLN A 8 9.38 -12.03 16.54
N VAL A 9 9.50 -10.91 17.26
CA VAL A 9 8.72 -9.70 16.99
C VAL A 9 9.15 -9.07 15.66
N PHE A 10 10.44 -9.04 15.37
CA PHE A 10 10.99 -8.55 14.10
C PHE A 10 10.54 -9.42 12.91
N GLU A 11 10.58 -10.74 13.02
CA GLU A 11 10.10 -11.70 12.00
C GLU A 11 8.57 -11.61 11.79
N ARG A 12 7.79 -11.31 12.86
CA ARG A 12 6.33 -11.10 12.76
C ARG A 12 5.94 -9.78 12.10
N THR A 13 6.81 -8.77 12.12
CA THR A 13 6.59 -7.48 11.46
C THR A 13 7.05 -7.46 10.01
N MET A 14 7.93 -8.37 9.61
CA MET A 14 8.33 -8.51 8.21
C MET A 14 7.18 -9.10 7.38
N ARG A 15 6.66 -8.31 6.47
CA ARG A 15 5.64 -8.77 5.53
C ARG A 15 6.27 -9.57 4.41
N SER A 16 5.60 -10.65 4.01
CA SER A 16 6.06 -11.47 2.89
C SER A 16 5.87 -10.74 1.57
N LEU A 17 6.98 -10.47 0.86
CA LEU A 17 6.98 -10.03 -0.52
C LEU A 17 6.95 -11.25 -1.45
N ILE A 18 5.82 -11.99 -1.43
CA ILE A 18 5.66 -13.22 -2.20
C ILE A 18 5.89 -13.00 -3.70
N THR A 19 5.48 -11.85 -4.21
CA THR A 19 5.68 -11.46 -5.62
C THR A 19 7.14 -11.30 -6.01
N LYS A 20 8.04 -11.07 -5.01
CA LYS A 20 9.49 -11.06 -5.17
C LYS A 20 10.10 -12.42 -4.89
N THR A 21 9.76 -13.05 -3.75
CA THR A 21 10.42 -14.27 -3.26
C THR A 21 9.98 -15.53 -4.01
N ASN A 22 8.74 -15.55 -4.51
CA ASN A 22 8.21 -16.63 -5.34
C ASN A 22 7.33 -16.05 -6.47
N PRO A 23 7.95 -15.48 -7.54
CA PRO A 23 7.22 -14.81 -8.62
C PRO A 23 6.28 -15.72 -9.41
N LYS A 24 6.54 -17.03 -9.42
CA LYS A 24 5.72 -18.03 -10.13
C LYS A 24 4.60 -18.60 -9.26
N SER A 25 4.45 -18.16 -8.03
CA SER A 25 3.39 -18.65 -7.16
C SER A 25 2.02 -18.18 -7.67
N PRO A 26 0.98 -18.97 -7.42
CA PRO A 26 -0.40 -18.58 -7.73
C PRO A 26 -0.84 -17.28 -7.03
N ILE A 27 -0.30 -17.03 -5.85
CA ILE A 27 -0.57 -15.77 -5.14
C ILE A 27 0.05 -14.60 -5.91
N SER A 28 1.24 -14.77 -6.47
CA SER A 28 1.88 -13.75 -7.31
C SER A 28 1.06 -13.46 -8.58
N GLU A 29 0.46 -14.48 -9.19
CA GLU A 29 -0.47 -14.32 -10.31
C GLU A 29 -1.74 -13.55 -9.91
N GLN A 30 -2.26 -13.76 -8.70
CA GLN A 30 -3.39 -12.97 -8.19
C GLN A 30 -3.03 -11.49 -8.07
N TYR A 31 -1.83 -11.15 -7.60
CA TYR A 31 -1.39 -9.74 -7.57
C TYR A 31 -1.24 -9.14 -8.97
N ARG A 32 -0.77 -9.91 -9.97
CA ARG A 32 -0.74 -9.47 -11.37
C ARG A 32 -2.15 -9.25 -11.93
N THR A 33 -3.09 -10.12 -11.59
CA THR A 33 -4.51 -9.96 -11.94
C THR A 33 -5.09 -8.67 -11.31
N ILE A 34 -4.83 -8.42 -10.02
CA ILE A 34 -5.26 -7.19 -9.36
C ILE A 34 -4.67 -5.96 -10.08
N ARG A 35 -3.37 -5.94 -10.37
CA ARG A 35 -2.72 -4.86 -11.14
C ARG A 35 -3.41 -4.64 -12.48
N THR A 36 -3.67 -5.71 -13.24
CA THR A 36 -4.34 -5.65 -14.54
C THR A 36 -5.75 -5.07 -14.41
N ASN A 37 -6.52 -5.50 -13.41
CA ASN A 37 -7.85 -4.96 -13.15
C ASN A 37 -7.82 -3.47 -12.78
N ILE A 38 -6.82 -3.04 -12.00
CA ILE A 38 -6.59 -1.62 -11.69
C ILE A 38 -6.35 -0.83 -12.97
N GLN A 39 -5.47 -1.32 -13.86
CA GLN A 39 -5.15 -0.63 -15.12
C GLN A 39 -6.37 -0.50 -16.04
N PHE A 40 -7.26 -1.49 -16.05
CA PHE A 40 -8.50 -1.46 -16.85
C PHE A 40 -9.67 -0.74 -16.16
N SER A 41 -9.56 -0.41 -14.88
CA SER A 41 -10.66 0.25 -14.14
C SER A 41 -10.90 1.70 -14.57
N VAL A 42 -9.98 2.29 -15.33
CA VAL A 42 -10.06 3.67 -15.85
C VAL A 42 -9.64 3.68 -17.30
N ALA A 43 -10.59 4.02 -18.17
CA ALA A 43 -10.38 4.03 -19.63
C ALA A 43 -9.69 5.32 -20.13
N ASP A 44 -9.98 6.47 -19.50
CA ASP A 44 -9.67 7.78 -20.08
C ASP A 44 -8.27 8.32 -19.78
N ARG A 45 -7.66 7.84 -18.68
CA ARG A 45 -6.31 8.27 -18.28
C ARG A 45 -5.62 7.22 -17.41
N PRO A 46 -4.28 7.11 -17.46
CA PRO A 46 -3.56 6.25 -16.57
C PRO A 46 -3.71 6.72 -15.12
N LEU A 47 -3.92 5.76 -14.19
CA LEU A 47 -3.88 6.02 -12.75
C LEU A 47 -2.43 6.27 -12.33
N ARG A 48 -2.15 7.42 -11.75
CA ARG A 48 -0.83 7.82 -11.28
C ARG A 48 -0.67 7.63 -9.77
N SER A 49 -1.76 7.75 -9.02
CA SER A 49 -1.75 7.55 -7.57
C SER A 49 -2.84 6.58 -7.12
N ILE A 50 -2.46 5.62 -6.28
CA ILE A 50 -3.36 4.61 -5.74
C ILE A 50 -3.08 4.44 -4.25
N MET A 51 -4.12 4.56 -3.43
CA MET A 51 -4.01 4.24 -2.02
C MET A 51 -4.66 2.91 -1.68
N VAL A 52 -4.14 2.24 -0.67
CA VAL A 52 -4.72 1.03 -0.10
C VAL A 52 -5.03 1.26 1.37
N THR A 53 -6.28 1.00 1.74
CA THR A 53 -6.75 1.05 3.12
C THR A 53 -7.51 -0.23 3.48
N SER A 54 -7.99 -0.32 4.70
CA SER A 54 -8.82 -1.42 5.21
C SER A 54 -9.87 -0.90 6.18
N SER A 55 -10.89 -1.69 6.51
CA SER A 55 -11.86 -1.33 7.54
C SER A 55 -11.22 -1.34 8.93
N ALA A 56 -10.41 -2.36 9.23
CA ALA A 56 -9.80 -2.59 10.54
C ALA A 56 -8.29 -2.91 10.43
N PRO A 57 -7.54 -2.85 11.55
CA PRO A 57 -6.17 -3.29 11.60
C PRO A 57 -6.01 -4.79 11.25
N ALA A 58 -4.83 -5.17 10.73
CA ALA A 58 -4.44 -6.55 10.42
C ALA A 58 -5.27 -7.26 9.31
N GLU A 59 -5.95 -6.52 8.44
CA GLU A 59 -6.63 -7.06 7.26
C GLU A 59 -5.68 -7.29 6.07
N GLY A 60 -4.43 -6.83 6.16
CA GLY A 60 -3.38 -7.08 5.17
C GLY A 60 -3.15 -5.98 4.16
N LYS A 61 -3.68 -4.76 4.40
CA LYS A 61 -3.49 -3.57 3.54
C LYS A 61 -2.04 -3.36 3.12
N SER A 62 -1.13 -3.27 4.08
CA SER A 62 0.29 -2.98 3.81
C SER A 62 1.03 -4.14 3.13
N THR A 63 0.63 -5.40 3.38
CA THR A 63 1.13 -6.55 2.62
C THR A 63 0.64 -6.50 1.18
N THR A 64 -0.63 -6.13 0.98
CA THR A 64 -1.24 -6.01 -0.34
C THR A 64 -0.56 -4.92 -1.16
N ILE A 65 -0.41 -3.71 -0.61
CA ILE A 65 0.20 -2.60 -1.36
C ILE A 65 1.68 -2.84 -1.67
N ALA A 66 2.45 -3.45 -0.75
CA ALA A 66 3.85 -3.77 -0.97
C ALA A 66 4.03 -4.81 -2.11
N ASN A 67 3.18 -5.83 -2.18
CA ASN A 67 3.20 -6.80 -3.28
C ASN A 67 2.69 -6.20 -4.59
N LEU A 68 1.71 -5.29 -4.56
CA LEU A 68 1.29 -4.53 -5.74
C LEU A 68 2.42 -3.64 -6.25
N ALA A 69 3.17 -2.97 -5.38
CA ALA A 69 4.34 -2.17 -5.76
C ALA A 69 5.37 -3.00 -6.53
N VAL A 70 5.66 -4.21 -6.05
CA VAL A 70 6.58 -5.14 -6.73
C VAL A 70 6.06 -5.50 -8.13
N VAL A 71 4.78 -5.86 -8.29
CA VAL A 71 4.26 -6.27 -9.63
C VAL A 71 4.11 -5.11 -10.60
N PHE A 72 3.92 -3.87 -10.12
CA PHE A 72 3.99 -2.68 -10.98
C PHE A 72 5.43 -2.43 -11.45
N ALA A 73 6.42 -2.53 -10.55
CA ALA A 73 7.82 -2.35 -10.87
C ALA A 73 8.33 -3.44 -11.84
N GLN A 74 7.91 -4.70 -11.65
CA GLN A 74 8.21 -5.82 -12.58
C GLN A 74 7.66 -5.61 -14.00
N GLN A 75 6.71 -4.70 -14.19
CA GLN A 75 6.19 -4.28 -15.51
C GLN A 75 7.06 -3.19 -16.17
N GLY A 76 8.15 -2.78 -15.54
CA GLY A 76 9.03 -1.70 -16.02
C GLY A 76 8.55 -0.30 -15.63
N LYS A 77 7.53 -0.19 -14.75
CA LYS A 77 7.09 1.11 -14.22
C LYS A 77 8.01 1.58 -13.11
N LYS A 78 8.37 2.85 -13.11
CA LYS A 78 9.08 3.49 -11.99
C LYS A 78 8.07 3.79 -10.87
N VAL A 79 8.15 3.06 -9.77
CA VAL A 79 7.14 3.03 -8.70
C VAL A 79 7.69 3.64 -7.42
N LEU A 80 6.92 4.55 -6.80
CA LEU A 80 7.16 5.04 -5.45
C LEU A 80 6.09 4.48 -4.50
N LEU A 81 6.51 3.73 -3.48
CA LEU A 81 5.65 3.33 -2.38
C LEU A 81 5.87 4.25 -1.18
N ILE A 82 4.83 4.95 -0.76
CA ILE A 82 4.84 5.90 0.36
C ILE A 82 4.15 5.27 1.58
N ASP A 83 4.84 5.27 2.73
CA ASP A 83 4.24 4.89 4.02
C ASP A 83 3.49 6.09 4.60
N ALA A 84 2.20 6.18 4.31
CA ALA A 84 1.30 7.20 4.82
C ALA A 84 0.53 6.77 6.08
N ASP A 85 0.80 5.58 6.64
CA ASP A 85 0.38 5.21 7.99
C ASP A 85 1.35 5.83 9.01
N LEU A 86 1.30 7.16 9.14
CA LEU A 86 2.20 7.91 10.02
C LEU A 86 2.01 7.59 11.50
N ARG A 87 0.98 6.77 11.85
CA ARG A 87 0.67 6.36 13.23
C ARG A 87 1.30 5.03 13.59
N LYS A 88 1.31 4.07 12.67
CA LYS A 88 1.88 2.71 12.84
C LYS A 88 2.63 2.28 11.58
N PRO A 89 3.71 2.99 11.23
CA PRO A 89 4.44 2.76 9.98
C PRO A 89 5.08 1.37 9.95
N THR A 90 5.14 0.79 8.76
CA THR A 90 5.60 -0.59 8.60
C THR A 90 6.34 -0.87 7.30
N VAL A 91 6.33 0.05 6.33
CA VAL A 91 7.01 -0.11 5.03
C VAL A 91 8.52 -0.26 5.24
N HIS A 92 9.11 0.49 6.15
CA HIS A 92 10.53 0.42 6.48
C HIS A 92 10.96 -0.98 6.97
N TYR A 93 10.13 -1.71 7.72
CA TYR A 93 10.41 -3.10 8.10
C TYR A 93 10.32 -4.03 6.89
N THR A 94 9.30 -3.86 6.05
CA THR A 94 9.06 -4.69 4.86
C THR A 94 10.24 -4.63 3.89
N PHE A 95 10.78 -3.44 3.64
CA PHE A 95 11.87 -3.20 2.71
C PHE A 95 13.26 -3.07 3.37
N ARG A 96 13.37 -3.31 4.68
CA ARG A 96 14.61 -3.24 5.47
C ARG A 96 15.33 -1.91 5.31
N LYS A 97 14.58 -0.82 5.37
CA LYS A 97 15.11 0.55 5.33
C LYS A 97 15.05 1.18 6.72
N ASP A 98 15.92 2.18 6.96
CA ASP A 98 15.77 3.03 8.13
C ASP A 98 14.50 3.89 8.03
N ASN A 99 14.09 4.49 9.16
CA ASN A 99 12.92 5.36 9.23
C ASN A 99 13.25 6.71 9.90
N TYR A 100 14.51 7.16 9.78
CA TYR A 100 14.93 8.44 10.38
C TYR A 100 14.45 9.65 9.58
N VAL A 101 14.42 9.53 8.26
CA VAL A 101 13.92 10.54 7.32
C VAL A 101 12.87 9.90 6.42
N GLY A 102 11.73 10.59 6.26
CA GLY A 102 10.60 10.10 5.44
C GLY A 102 9.54 11.18 5.21
N VAL A 103 8.30 10.75 5.00
CA VAL A 103 7.13 11.60 4.69
C VAL A 103 7.03 12.79 5.65
N THR A 104 7.10 12.54 6.96
CA THR A 104 7.00 13.60 7.98
C THR A 104 8.04 14.70 7.76
N ASN A 105 9.28 14.31 7.45
CA ASN A 105 10.36 15.29 7.22
C ASN A 105 10.15 16.09 5.93
N VAL A 106 9.63 15.46 4.87
CA VAL A 106 9.32 16.15 3.62
C VAL A 106 8.17 17.13 3.83
N LEU A 107 7.08 16.70 4.47
CA LEU A 107 5.90 17.54 4.72
C LEU A 107 6.19 18.70 5.69
N THR A 108 7.17 18.55 6.57
CA THR A 108 7.63 19.64 7.46
C THR A 108 8.81 20.46 6.88
N LYS A 109 9.16 20.22 5.59
CA LYS A 109 10.25 20.93 4.88
C LYS A 109 11.64 20.76 5.53
N GLN A 110 11.85 19.67 6.28
CA GLN A 110 13.14 19.29 6.87
C GLN A 110 14.01 18.45 5.91
N ALA A 111 13.39 17.88 4.86
CA ALA A 111 14.06 17.14 3.81
C ALA A 111 13.33 17.35 2.48
N THR A 112 14.05 17.11 1.37
CA THR A 112 13.43 17.05 0.03
C THR A 112 12.96 15.64 -0.29
N LEU A 113 12.02 15.49 -1.24
CA LEU A 113 11.61 14.17 -1.73
C LEU A 113 12.82 13.37 -2.20
N GLN A 114 13.70 13.98 -2.97
CA GLN A 114 14.89 13.35 -3.52
C GLN A 114 15.83 12.76 -2.45
N THR A 115 15.99 13.45 -1.31
CA THR A 115 16.88 12.99 -0.22
C THR A 115 16.19 11.95 0.68
N ALA A 116 14.86 11.93 0.73
CA ALA A 116 14.10 11.05 1.60
C ALA A 116 13.72 9.72 0.92
N VAL A 117 13.61 9.70 -0.41
CA VAL A 117 13.32 8.48 -1.19
C VAL A 117 14.49 7.51 -1.12
N LYS A 118 14.18 6.24 -0.96
CA LYS A 118 15.17 5.16 -0.83
C LYS A 118 14.95 4.11 -1.93
N GLU A 119 16.01 3.73 -2.60
CA GLU A 119 16.00 2.58 -3.50
C GLU A 119 15.70 1.29 -2.74
N THR A 120 15.08 0.32 -3.39
CA THR A 120 14.89 -1.02 -2.85
C THR A 120 15.78 -2.04 -3.57
N ASP A 121 15.74 -3.28 -3.14
CA ASP A 121 16.36 -4.40 -3.84
C ASP A 121 15.45 -5.01 -4.94
N VAL A 122 14.38 -4.30 -5.32
CA VAL A 122 13.53 -4.56 -6.47
C VAL A 122 13.75 -3.45 -7.48
N GLU A 123 14.17 -3.81 -8.68
CA GLU A 123 14.41 -2.86 -9.76
C GLU A 123 13.15 -2.00 -10.03
N ASN A 124 13.34 -0.71 -10.26
CA ASN A 124 12.28 0.29 -10.48
C ASN A 124 11.32 0.52 -9.28
N LEU A 125 11.60 -0.04 -8.10
CA LEU A 125 10.80 0.19 -6.90
C LEU A 125 11.57 1.02 -5.88
N PHE A 126 10.99 2.16 -5.52
CA PHE A 126 11.47 3.10 -4.52
C PHE A 126 10.49 3.19 -3.37
N VAL A 127 10.97 3.52 -2.17
CA VAL A 127 10.14 3.71 -1.00
C VAL A 127 10.41 5.05 -0.33
N LEU A 128 9.35 5.70 0.12
CA LEU A 128 9.40 6.82 1.03
C LEU A 128 8.80 6.34 2.36
N THR A 129 9.66 6.13 3.35
CA THR A 129 9.24 5.69 4.68
C THR A 129 8.51 6.82 5.40
N SER A 130 7.78 6.53 6.49
CA SER A 130 7.01 7.57 7.19
C SER A 130 7.88 8.69 7.80
N GLY A 131 9.10 8.37 8.21
CA GLY A 131 9.89 9.21 9.10
C GLY A 131 9.40 9.12 10.56
N PRO A 132 9.78 10.09 11.43
CA PRO A 132 9.29 10.18 12.79
C PRO A 132 7.77 10.35 12.85
N ILE A 133 7.12 9.76 13.86
CA ILE A 133 5.67 9.90 14.07
C ILE A 133 5.36 11.34 14.46
N PRO A 134 4.56 12.07 13.65
CA PRO A 134 4.19 13.45 13.97
C PRO A 134 3.03 13.51 14.97
N PRO A 135 2.86 14.63 15.69
CA PRO A 135 1.73 14.82 16.60
C PRO A 135 0.37 14.97 15.87
N ASN A 136 0.39 15.42 14.62
CA ASN A 136 -0.80 15.78 13.84
C ASN A 136 -0.80 15.14 12.43
N PRO A 137 -0.87 13.79 12.30
CA PRO A 137 -0.77 13.09 11.02
C PRO A 137 -1.79 13.54 9.97
N ALA A 138 -3.06 13.65 10.35
CA ALA A 138 -4.15 14.01 9.44
C ALA A 138 -3.96 15.42 8.83
N GLU A 139 -3.52 16.39 9.65
CA GLU A 139 -3.28 17.77 9.18
C GLU A 139 -2.12 17.81 8.19
N LEU A 140 -1.03 17.08 8.46
CA LEU A 140 0.10 16.98 7.54
C LEU A 140 -0.30 16.36 6.21
N LEU A 141 -1.07 15.27 6.23
CA LEU A 141 -1.54 14.62 5.00
C LEU A 141 -2.55 15.46 4.22
N GLY A 142 -3.25 16.39 4.88
CA GLY A 142 -4.17 17.34 4.25
C GLY A 142 -3.55 18.70 3.91
N SER A 143 -2.23 18.86 4.06
CA SER A 143 -1.55 20.13 3.84
C SER A 143 -1.22 20.41 2.37
N ALA A 144 -0.99 21.67 2.02
CA ALA A 144 -0.49 22.05 0.70
C ALA A 144 0.87 21.42 0.37
N THR A 145 1.71 21.15 1.39
CA THR A 145 2.97 20.45 1.19
C THR A 145 2.79 19.00 0.75
N MET A 146 1.65 18.36 1.04
CA MET A 146 1.33 17.04 0.52
C MET A 146 0.97 17.09 -0.99
N GLU A 147 0.28 18.14 -1.42
CA GLU A 147 0.01 18.39 -2.84
C GLU A 147 1.32 18.67 -3.61
N GLU A 148 2.23 19.47 -3.02
CA GLU A 148 3.58 19.72 -3.56
C GLU A 148 4.37 18.41 -3.70
N LEU A 149 4.36 17.55 -2.67
CA LEU A 149 5.01 16.23 -2.70
C LEU A 149 4.45 15.34 -3.80
N LEU A 150 3.11 15.30 -3.95
CA LEU A 150 2.46 14.53 -5.01
C LEU A 150 2.86 15.03 -6.41
N ALA A 151 2.87 16.33 -6.61
CA ALA A 151 3.27 16.93 -7.89
C ALA A 151 4.72 16.55 -8.22
N GLU A 152 5.66 16.73 -7.28
CA GLU A 152 7.07 16.35 -7.46
C GLU A 152 7.24 14.84 -7.69
N ALA A 153 6.45 14.00 -6.99
CA ALA A 153 6.47 12.55 -7.20
C ALA A 153 5.98 12.16 -8.60
N TYR A 154 4.99 12.87 -9.13
CA TYR A 154 4.49 12.63 -10.49
C TYR A 154 5.51 12.97 -11.58
N ASP A 155 6.41 13.90 -11.36
CA ASP A 155 7.47 14.23 -12.32
C ASP A 155 8.55 13.13 -12.39
N GLN A 156 8.70 12.33 -11.34
CA GLN A 156 9.79 11.36 -11.19
C GLN A 156 9.34 9.90 -11.31
N PHE A 157 8.06 9.59 -11.06
CA PHE A 157 7.53 8.23 -10.97
C PHE A 157 6.28 8.04 -11.84
N ASP A 158 6.17 6.86 -12.47
CA ASP A 158 4.99 6.49 -13.26
C ASP A 158 3.78 6.19 -12.37
N VAL A 159 4.01 5.60 -11.20
CA VAL A 159 2.97 5.18 -10.25
C VAL A 159 3.41 5.48 -8.81
N VAL A 160 2.54 6.15 -8.08
CA VAL A 160 2.71 6.43 -6.63
C VAL A 160 1.68 5.62 -5.85
N LEU A 161 2.14 4.84 -4.90
CA LEU A 161 1.30 3.95 -4.09
C LEU A 161 1.36 4.38 -2.62
N PHE A 162 0.22 4.38 -1.93
CA PHE A 162 0.13 4.79 -0.53
C PHE A 162 -0.35 3.66 0.37
N ASP A 163 0.45 3.29 1.37
CA ASP A 163 -0.01 2.49 2.52
C ASP A 163 -0.63 3.43 3.56
N THR A 164 -1.91 3.26 3.89
CA THR A 164 -2.64 4.16 4.78
C THR A 164 -3.18 3.42 6.01
N PRO A 165 -3.52 4.10 7.11
CA PRO A 165 -4.19 3.46 8.24
C PRO A 165 -5.61 2.99 7.88
N PRO A 166 -6.24 2.13 8.71
CA PRO A 166 -7.63 1.71 8.50
C PRO A 166 -8.59 2.91 8.53
N VAL A 167 -9.50 2.97 7.53
CA VAL A 167 -10.40 4.13 7.32
C VAL A 167 -11.42 4.35 8.43
N LEU A 168 -11.80 3.28 9.17
CA LEU A 168 -12.72 3.40 10.31
C LEU A 168 -12.02 3.87 11.59
N ALA A 169 -10.69 3.82 11.63
CA ALA A 169 -9.95 4.16 12.84
C ALA A 169 -9.62 5.66 12.92
N VAL A 170 -9.29 6.28 11.78
CA VAL A 170 -8.79 7.67 11.70
C VAL A 170 -9.15 8.28 10.34
N THR A 171 -9.12 9.61 10.26
CA THR A 171 -9.47 10.37 9.04
C THR A 171 -8.39 10.38 7.96
N ASP A 172 -7.17 10.00 8.27
CA ASP A 172 -5.99 10.04 7.41
C ASP A 172 -6.26 9.40 6.03
N ALA A 173 -6.89 8.20 6.02
CA ALA A 173 -7.24 7.50 4.78
C ALA A 173 -8.32 8.22 3.96
N GLN A 174 -9.25 8.93 4.61
CA GLN A 174 -10.28 9.72 3.92
C GLN A 174 -9.66 10.94 3.22
N ILE A 175 -8.72 11.60 3.88
CA ILE A 175 -7.99 12.76 3.32
C ILE A 175 -7.22 12.32 2.07
N LEU A 176 -6.45 11.24 2.16
CA LEU A 176 -5.69 10.73 1.01
C LEU A 176 -6.58 10.16 -0.10
N ALA A 177 -7.75 9.59 0.23
CA ALA A 177 -8.70 9.10 -0.78
C ALA A 177 -9.19 10.22 -1.72
N ASN A 178 -9.31 11.45 -1.20
CA ASN A 178 -9.67 12.62 -2.00
C ASN A 178 -8.56 13.08 -2.94
N GLN A 179 -7.30 12.85 -2.57
CA GLN A 179 -6.12 13.31 -3.32
C GLN A 179 -5.63 12.28 -4.35
N CYS A 180 -5.94 10.98 -4.15
CA CYS A 180 -5.47 9.91 -5.02
C CYS A 180 -6.41 9.65 -6.20
N ASP A 181 -5.85 9.20 -7.33
CA ASP A 181 -6.62 8.80 -8.51
C ASP A 181 -7.47 7.56 -8.27
N GLY A 182 -7.09 6.71 -7.30
CA GLY A 182 -7.82 5.51 -6.98
C GLY A 182 -7.59 4.98 -5.56
N THR A 183 -8.60 4.31 -5.03
CA THR A 183 -8.60 3.70 -3.70
C THR A 183 -8.93 2.22 -3.80
N ILE A 184 -8.22 1.40 -3.06
CA ILE A 184 -8.48 -0.03 -2.90
C ILE A 184 -8.80 -0.31 -1.43
N LEU A 185 -9.93 -0.97 -1.19
CA LEU A 185 -10.30 -1.45 0.14
C LEU A 185 -9.89 -2.91 0.29
N VAL A 186 -9.06 -3.21 1.27
CA VAL A 186 -8.67 -4.58 1.62
C VAL A 186 -9.56 -5.08 2.76
N VAL A 187 -10.13 -6.27 2.60
CA VAL A 187 -10.92 -6.96 3.61
C VAL A 187 -10.38 -8.37 3.83
N HIS A 188 -10.44 -8.86 5.06
CA HIS A 188 -10.00 -10.20 5.44
C HIS A 188 -11.15 -11.20 5.28
N SER A 189 -10.99 -12.18 4.39
CA SER A 189 -12.01 -13.22 4.14
C SER A 189 -12.37 -14.00 5.41
N GLY A 190 -13.65 -14.05 5.72
CA GLY A 190 -14.17 -14.77 6.89
C GLY A 190 -13.86 -14.13 8.25
N LYS A 191 -13.31 -12.90 8.27
CA LYS A 191 -13.00 -12.17 9.52
C LYS A 191 -13.52 -10.74 9.52
N THR A 192 -13.42 -10.03 8.41
CA THR A 192 -13.97 -8.67 8.32
C THR A 192 -15.48 -8.73 8.40
N ASP A 193 -16.05 -7.94 9.29
CA ASP A 193 -17.49 -7.75 9.41
C ASP A 193 -18.03 -7.04 8.16
N ILE A 194 -19.19 -7.48 7.66
CA ILE A 194 -19.79 -6.94 6.43
C ILE A 194 -20.22 -5.48 6.65
N GLU A 195 -20.81 -5.17 7.81
CA GLU A 195 -21.23 -3.80 8.14
C GLU A 195 -20.02 -2.86 8.25
N ALA A 196 -18.91 -3.33 8.84
CA ALA A 196 -17.67 -2.57 8.90
C ALA A 196 -17.10 -2.31 7.50
N ALA A 197 -17.13 -3.29 6.59
CA ALA A 197 -16.68 -3.10 5.21
C ALA A 197 -17.60 -2.13 4.44
N GLN A 198 -18.92 -2.19 4.64
CA GLN A 198 -19.87 -1.26 4.05
C GLN A 198 -19.65 0.17 4.55
N LYS A 199 -19.51 0.36 5.86
CA LYS A 199 -19.22 1.66 6.46
C LYS A 199 -17.89 2.24 5.97
N ALA A 200 -16.85 1.40 5.82
CA ALA A 200 -15.58 1.81 5.24
C ALA A 200 -15.75 2.33 3.80
N LYS A 201 -16.51 1.62 2.97
CA LYS A 201 -16.86 2.06 1.62
C LYS A 201 -17.60 3.40 1.62
N GLU A 202 -18.61 3.57 2.48
CA GLU A 202 -19.39 4.81 2.59
C GLU A 202 -18.49 6.01 2.95
N LEU A 203 -17.59 5.86 3.91
CA LEU A 203 -16.64 6.92 4.29
C LEU A 203 -15.69 7.30 3.14
N LEU A 204 -15.21 6.32 2.38
CA LEU A 204 -14.36 6.58 1.22
C LEU A 204 -15.10 7.35 0.13
N LEU A 205 -16.36 6.99 -0.15
CA LEU A 205 -17.22 7.68 -1.12
C LEU A 205 -17.60 9.09 -0.64
N ALA A 206 -17.92 9.26 0.64
CA ALA A 206 -18.20 10.57 1.25
C ALA A 206 -16.99 11.52 1.16
N ALA A 207 -15.78 10.99 1.27
CA ALA A 207 -14.54 11.72 1.06
C ALA A 207 -14.24 12.00 -0.44
N LYS A 208 -15.16 11.69 -1.36
CA LYS A 208 -14.96 11.78 -2.82
C LYS A 208 -13.84 10.89 -3.36
N GLY A 209 -13.42 9.88 -2.59
CA GLY A 209 -12.42 8.91 -3.02
C GLY A 209 -12.96 8.02 -4.13
N LYS A 210 -12.18 7.82 -5.19
CA LYS A 210 -12.52 6.91 -6.29
C LYS A 210 -12.22 5.48 -5.89
N LEU A 211 -13.23 4.74 -5.42
CA LEU A 211 -13.07 3.32 -5.07
C LEU A 211 -12.96 2.48 -6.35
N LEU A 212 -11.78 1.90 -6.60
CA LEU A 212 -11.50 1.02 -7.74
C LEU A 212 -12.04 -0.39 -7.53
N GLY A 213 -12.08 -0.85 -6.26
CA GLY A 213 -12.57 -2.17 -5.92
C GLY A 213 -12.14 -2.61 -4.53
N VAL A 214 -12.45 -3.90 -4.26
CA VAL A 214 -12.16 -4.56 -2.98
C VAL A 214 -11.23 -5.74 -3.22
N VAL A 215 -10.18 -5.85 -2.41
CA VAL A 215 -9.30 -7.02 -2.38
C VAL A 215 -9.70 -7.92 -1.22
N LEU A 216 -10.18 -9.12 -1.53
CA LEU A 216 -10.50 -10.14 -0.55
C LEU A 216 -9.23 -10.91 -0.17
N ASN A 217 -8.58 -10.49 0.91
CA ASN A 217 -7.33 -11.07 1.38
C ASN A 217 -7.57 -12.34 2.22
N GLN A 218 -6.57 -13.23 2.27
CA GLN A 218 -6.56 -14.47 3.06
C GLN A 218 -7.74 -15.42 2.78
N LYS A 219 -8.31 -15.37 1.58
CA LYS A 219 -9.31 -16.34 1.13
C LYS A 219 -8.66 -17.71 0.99
N LYS A 220 -9.14 -18.69 1.75
CA LYS A 220 -8.72 -20.08 1.59
C LYS A 220 -9.13 -20.58 0.20
N GLN A 221 -8.16 -21.00 -0.59
CA GLN A 221 -8.44 -21.68 -1.85
C GLN A 221 -8.84 -23.13 -1.56
N LYS A 222 -9.93 -23.60 -2.17
CA LYS A 222 -10.24 -25.03 -2.18
C LYS A 222 -9.25 -25.70 -3.13
N GLU A 223 -8.60 -26.77 -2.69
CA GLU A 223 -7.57 -27.52 -3.46
C GLU A 223 -8.03 -27.98 -4.85
N SER A 224 -9.34 -28.13 -5.05
CA SER A 224 -9.92 -28.60 -6.32
C SER A 224 -9.82 -27.62 -7.50
N SER A 225 -9.58 -26.31 -7.27
CA SER A 225 -9.46 -25.32 -8.37
C SER A 225 -8.10 -25.30 -9.06
N TYR A 226 -7.09 -25.91 -8.47
CA TYR A 226 -5.71 -25.83 -8.96
C TYR A 226 -5.40 -26.83 -10.08
N TYR A 227 -6.02 -28.03 -10.05
CA TYR A 227 -5.74 -29.09 -11.03
C TYR A 227 -6.34 -28.86 -12.43
N TYR A 228 -7.33 -27.96 -12.55
CA TYR A 228 -7.97 -27.72 -13.85
C TYR A 228 -7.23 -26.77 -14.79
N TYR A 229 -6.27 -25.97 -14.29
CA TYR A 229 -5.59 -24.95 -15.13
C TYR A 229 -4.20 -25.36 -15.64
N TYR A 230 -3.55 -26.38 -15.08
CA TYR A 230 -2.19 -26.78 -15.46
C TYR A 230 -2.01 -28.30 -15.62
N GLY A 231 -3.05 -29.08 -15.61
CA GLY A 231 -3.01 -30.54 -15.72
C GLY A 231 -3.31 -31.04 -17.12
N ASN A 232 -2.56 -30.60 -18.11
CA ASN A 232 -2.43 -31.32 -19.41
C ASN A 232 -1.11 -30.88 -20.07
N LYS A 233 -0.03 -31.55 -19.69
CA LYS A 233 1.07 -31.92 -20.57
C LYS A 233 1.85 -33.07 -19.92
#